data_afbd4f439c15e0402065da3070c117a7
#
_entry.id   afbd4f439c15e0402065da3070c117a7
#
_cell.length_a   1.000
_cell.length_b   1.000
_cell.length_c   1.000
_cell.angle_alpha   90.00
_cell.angle_beta   90.00
_cell.angle_gamma   90.00
#
_symmetry.space_group_name_H-M   'P 1'
#
loop_
_entity.id
_entity.type
_entity.pdbx_description
1 polymer ?
#
loop_
_entity_poly.entity_id
_entity_poly.type
_entity_poly.pdbx_seq_one_letter_code
_entity_poly.pdbx_strand_id
1 'polypeptide(L)'
;MKIRKLSIQNIASIESADIDFEGGALGEAALFLICGDTGSGKTTILDCITLALYGKTPRYDGSRVKNAQEVGGYAFNDARQLVRHGANSASVTLSLIGNDGRPYEATWAVDAVSRGENKGKLKDESWTWKDCSDGGLTWTKVRDCEEAAQRAVGFEFRQFCRTAMLAQGQFTQFLLGNEDAKAEILEKQIGRAHV
;
A
#
# COMPACT_ATOMS: atom_id res chain seq x y z
N MET A 1 6.91 1.01 13.80
CA MET A 1 6.84 0.04 12.69
C MET A 1 8.15 0.07 11.90
N LYS A 2 8.66 -1.10 11.50
CA LYS A 2 9.84 -1.24 10.63
C LYS A 2 9.52 -2.20 9.49
N ILE A 3 9.62 -1.75 8.24
CA ILE A 3 9.48 -2.61 7.07
C ILE A 3 10.73 -3.48 6.95
N ARG A 4 10.55 -4.78 6.68
CA ARG A 4 11.62 -5.76 6.53
C ARG A 4 11.82 -6.19 5.09
N LYS A 5 10.76 -6.66 4.44
CA LYS A 5 10.80 -7.14 3.07
C LYS A 5 9.52 -6.79 2.32
N LEU A 6 9.63 -6.44 1.05
CA LEU A 6 8.52 -6.24 0.12
C LEU A 6 8.72 -7.14 -1.09
N SER A 7 7.76 -8.04 -1.32
CA SER A 7 7.71 -8.89 -2.51
C SER A 7 6.54 -8.46 -3.40
N ILE A 8 6.80 -8.24 -4.67
CA ILE A 8 5.84 -7.74 -5.66
C ILE A 8 5.81 -8.72 -6.82
N GLN A 9 4.60 -9.09 -7.29
CA GLN A 9 4.39 -9.89 -8.48
C GLN A 9 3.29 -9.26 -9.35
N ASN A 10 3.60 -8.98 -10.60
CA ASN A 10 2.66 -8.52 -11.63
C ASN A 10 1.86 -7.25 -11.26
N ILE A 11 2.50 -6.25 -10.71
CA ILE A 11 1.88 -4.96 -10.38
C ILE A 11 2.39 -3.86 -11.33
N ALA A 12 1.49 -3.28 -12.11
CA ALA A 12 1.75 -2.20 -13.08
C ALA A 12 2.96 -2.53 -13.99
N SER A 13 4.04 -1.73 -13.93
CA SER A 13 5.27 -1.96 -14.70
C SER A 13 6.18 -3.04 -14.10
N ILE A 14 5.94 -3.45 -12.86
CA ILE A 14 6.77 -4.41 -12.14
C ILE A 14 6.25 -5.82 -12.38
N GLU A 15 7.02 -6.66 -13.05
CA GLU A 15 6.72 -8.08 -13.23
C GLU A 15 7.03 -8.87 -11.97
N SER A 16 8.24 -8.71 -11.43
CA SER A 16 8.67 -9.32 -10.19
C SER A 16 9.71 -8.43 -9.51
N ALA A 17 9.59 -8.24 -8.21
CA ALA A 17 10.61 -7.57 -7.40
C ALA A 17 10.57 -8.09 -5.97
N ASP A 18 11.75 -8.30 -5.41
CA ASP A 18 11.97 -8.57 -4.00
C ASP A 18 12.92 -7.52 -3.44
N ILE A 19 12.45 -6.75 -2.45
CA ILE A 19 13.21 -5.68 -1.81
C ILE A 19 13.40 -6.06 -0.34
N ASP A 20 14.65 -6.29 0.05
CA ASP A 20 15.02 -6.57 1.43
C ASP A 20 15.56 -5.28 2.06
N PHE A 21 14.84 -4.74 3.05
CA PHE A 21 15.18 -3.52 3.77
C PHE A 21 16.04 -3.79 5.02
N GLU A 22 16.27 -5.04 5.38
CA GLU A 22 17.13 -5.41 6.52
C GLU A 22 18.49 -5.94 6.09
N GLY A 23 18.59 -6.48 4.88
CA GLY A 23 19.81 -7.06 4.34
C GLY A 23 20.64 -6.07 3.53
N GLY A 24 21.95 -6.34 3.46
CA GLY A 24 22.87 -5.61 2.60
C GLY A 24 22.91 -4.10 2.82
N ALA A 25 23.17 -3.36 1.77
CA ALA A 25 23.34 -1.90 1.81
C ALA A 25 22.08 -1.13 2.26
N LEU A 26 20.87 -1.67 2.02
CA LEU A 26 19.63 -1.02 2.47
C LEU A 26 19.44 -1.16 3.99
N GLY A 27 19.85 -2.29 4.59
CA GLY A 27 19.70 -2.53 6.03
C GLY A 27 20.58 -1.62 6.88
N GLU A 28 21.71 -1.20 6.35
CA GLU A 28 22.68 -0.29 7.00
C GLU A 28 22.39 1.19 6.74
N ALA A 29 21.58 1.50 5.72
CA ALA A 29 21.29 2.87 5.31
C ALA A 29 20.19 3.51 6.17
N ALA A 30 20.47 4.68 6.76
CA ALA A 30 19.47 5.52 7.42
C ALA A 30 18.51 6.19 6.41
N LEU A 31 18.97 6.39 5.17
CA LEU A 31 18.24 7.02 4.08
C LEU A 31 18.63 6.36 2.76
N PHE A 32 17.66 6.10 1.90
CA PHE A 32 17.91 5.60 0.54
C PHE A 32 17.03 6.34 -0.49
N LEU A 33 17.49 6.37 -1.70
CA LEU A 33 16.82 7.02 -2.82
C LEU A 33 16.37 5.97 -3.85
N ILE A 34 15.09 6.02 -4.23
CA ILE A 34 14.55 5.25 -5.35
C ILE A 34 14.62 6.11 -6.60
N CYS A 35 15.51 5.79 -7.54
CA CYS A 35 15.68 6.51 -8.79
C CYS A 35 15.41 5.61 -10.01
N GLY A 36 15.14 6.24 -11.14
CA GLY A 36 14.82 5.59 -12.41
C GLY A 36 14.00 6.50 -13.31
N ASP A 37 13.78 6.09 -14.54
CA ASP A 37 13.02 6.83 -15.54
C ASP A 37 11.53 6.98 -15.18
N THR A 38 10.84 7.92 -15.83
CA THR A 38 9.39 8.05 -15.70
C THR A 38 8.71 6.77 -16.17
N GLY A 39 7.78 6.23 -15.36
CA GLY A 39 7.11 4.96 -15.66
C GLY A 39 7.83 3.70 -15.17
N SER A 40 9.06 3.79 -14.63
CA SER A 40 9.82 2.64 -14.14
C SER A 40 9.26 1.94 -12.88
N GLY A 41 8.18 2.47 -12.29
CA GLY A 41 7.53 1.84 -11.13
C GLY A 41 7.91 2.41 -9.77
N LYS A 42 8.64 3.53 -9.68
CA LYS A 42 9.01 4.16 -8.39
C LYS A 42 7.82 4.41 -7.47
N THR A 43 6.79 5.06 -7.99
CA THR A 43 5.54 5.30 -7.24
C THR A 43 4.79 4.01 -6.98
N THR A 44 4.87 3.03 -7.88
CA THR A 44 4.24 1.71 -7.72
C THR A 44 4.76 0.97 -6.49
N ILE A 45 6.04 1.13 -6.13
CA ILE A 45 6.58 0.55 -4.89
C ILE A 45 5.85 1.10 -3.67
N LEU A 46 5.56 2.41 -3.64
CA LEU A 46 4.80 3.03 -2.55
C LEU A 46 3.31 2.58 -2.56
N ASP A 47 2.72 2.47 -3.76
CA ASP A 47 1.38 1.89 -3.90
C ASP A 47 1.33 0.46 -3.38
N CYS A 48 2.35 -0.36 -3.65
CA CYS A 48 2.46 -1.74 -3.14
C CYS A 48 2.53 -1.79 -1.61
N ILE A 49 3.31 -0.91 -0.97
CA ILE A 49 3.38 -0.85 0.49
C ILE A 49 1.99 -0.57 1.08
N THR A 50 1.26 0.41 0.55
CA THR A 50 -0.08 0.74 1.05
C THR A 50 -1.11 -0.33 0.71
N LEU A 51 -0.98 -0.96 -0.45
CA LEU A 51 -1.84 -2.06 -0.86
C LEU A 51 -1.71 -3.26 0.08
N ALA A 52 -0.49 -3.66 0.45
CA ALA A 52 -0.26 -4.71 1.42
C ALA A 52 -0.78 -4.31 2.81
N LEU A 53 -0.45 -3.11 3.30
CA LEU A 53 -0.83 -2.66 4.65
C LEU A 53 -2.34 -2.47 4.83
N TYR A 54 -3.06 -1.97 3.80
CA TYR A 54 -4.44 -1.50 3.95
C TYR A 54 -5.42 -2.06 2.92
N GLY A 55 -4.99 -2.89 1.96
CA GLY A 55 -5.81 -3.31 0.83
C GLY A 55 -6.21 -2.14 -0.09
N LYS A 56 -5.56 -0.98 0.04
CA LYS A 56 -5.91 0.28 -0.63
C LYS A 56 -4.65 1.01 -1.09
N THR A 57 -4.77 1.86 -2.10
CA THR A 57 -3.68 2.70 -2.59
C THR A 57 -4.13 4.15 -2.73
N PRO A 58 -3.25 5.15 -2.43
CA PRO A 58 -3.58 6.57 -2.61
C PRO A 58 -3.96 6.92 -4.04
N ARG A 59 -3.45 6.19 -5.02
CA ARG A 59 -3.73 6.38 -6.45
C ARG A 59 -5.22 6.23 -6.75
N TYR A 60 -5.89 5.33 -6.05
CA TYR A 60 -7.31 5.00 -6.25
C TYR A 60 -8.20 5.37 -5.05
N ASP A 61 -7.70 6.16 -4.09
CA ASP A 61 -8.55 6.73 -3.03
C ASP A 61 -9.45 7.83 -3.62
N GLY A 62 -10.36 7.37 -4.47
CA GLY A 62 -11.22 8.19 -5.30
C GLY A 62 -12.45 8.71 -4.59
N SER A 63 -12.33 9.27 -3.39
CA SER A 63 -13.43 10.02 -2.73
C SER A 63 -13.89 11.26 -3.53
N ARG A 64 -13.32 11.52 -4.72
CA ARG A 64 -13.56 12.74 -5.51
C ARG A 64 -14.21 12.53 -6.87
N VAL A 65 -14.38 11.32 -7.36
CA VAL A 65 -14.96 11.09 -8.69
C VAL A 65 -16.37 10.50 -8.55
N LYS A 66 -17.38 11.37 -8.50
CA LYS A 66 -18.80 10.99 -8.37
C LYS A 66 -19.38 10.23 -9.59
N ASN A 67 -18.66 10.16 -10.71
CA ASN A 67 -19.07 9.45 -11.94
C ASN A 67 -17.86 8.71 -12.53
N ALA A 68 -17.21 7.86 -11.74
CA ALA A 68 -16.09 7.06 -12.21
C ALA A 68 -16.59 6.06 -13.26
N GLN A 69 -16.22 6.27 -14.52
CA GLN A 69 -16.44 5.29 -15.58
C GLN A 69 -15.65 4.02 -15.25
N GLU A 70 -16.26 2.87 -15.50
CA GLU A 70 -15.54 1.60 -15.44
C GLU A 70 -14.40 1.59 -16.48
N VAL A 71 -13.21 1.23 -16.05
CA VAL A 71 -12.06 1.03 -16.92
C VAL A 71 -11.71 -0.46 -16.88
N GLY A 72 -11.75 -1.11 -18.05
CA GLY A 72 -11.45 -2.55 -18.13
C GLY A 72 -12.45 -3.46 -17.39
N GLY A 73 -13.67 -2.96 -17.11
CA GLY A 73 -14.71 -3.72 -16.39
C GLY A 73 -14.58 -3.67 -14.85
N TYR A 74 -13.74 -2.78 -14.34
CA TYR A 74 -13.57 -2.53 -12.90
C TYR A 74 -13.86 -1.07 -12.58
N ALA A 75 -14.38 -0.80 -11.38
CA ALA A 75 -14.57 0.57 -10.92
C ALA A 75 -13.25 1.34 -10.94
N PHE A 76 -13.28 2.63 -11.24
CA PHE A 76 -12.06 3.48 -11.34
C PHE A 76 -11.17 3.44 -10.10
N ASN A 77 -11.73 3.19 -8.94
CA ASN A 77 -11.03 3.11 -7.66
C ASN A 77 -10.69 1.67 -7.23
N ASP A 78 -10.82 0.71 -8.13
CA ASP A 78 -10.55 -0.70 -7.87
C ASP A 78 -9.05 -0.99 -7.93
N ALA A 79 -8.50 -1.59 -6.86
CA ALA A 79 -7.08 -1.92 -6.77
C ALA A 79 -6.63 -2.94 -7.84
N ARG A 80 -7.57 -3.74 -8.39
CA ARG A 80 -7.29 -4.68 -9.49
C ARG A 80 -6.80 -4.00 -10.76
N GLN A 81 -7.04 -2.69 -10.92
CA GLN A 81 -6.45 -1.91 -12.01
C GLN A 81 -4.91 -1.77 -11.93
N LEU A 82 -4.31 -2.07 -10.78
CA LEU A 82 -2.86 -2.16 -10.65
C LEU A 82 -2.28 -3.45 -11.23
N VAL A 83 -3.10 -4.46 -11.49
CA VAL A 83 -2.61 -5.72 -12.06
C VAL A 83 -2.00 -5.46 -13.44
N ARG A 84 -0.80 -6.00 -13.64
CA ARG A 84 -0.09 -5.92 -14.91
C ARG A 84 -0.94 -6.45 -16.04
N HIS A 85 -1.04 -5.69 -17.12
CA HIS A 85 -1.81 -6.09 -18.29
C HIS A 85 -1.36 -7.47 -18.81
N GLY A 86 -2.33 -8.38 -19.00
CA GLY A 86 -2.09 -9.75 -19.46
C GLY A 86 -1.69 -10.74 -18.36
N ALA A 87 -1.50 -10.30 -17.12
CA ALA A 87 -1.22 -11.21 -16.03
C ALA A 87 -2.49 -11.91 -15.52
N ASN A 88 -2.37 -13.19 -15.17
CA ASN A 88 -3.45 -14.00 -14.61
C ASN A 88 -3.47 -14.00 -13.08
N SER A 89 -2.48 -13.42 -12.44
CA SER A 89 -2.39 -13.26 -11.00
C SER A 89 -1.49 -12.07 -10.67
N ALA A 90 -1.73 -11.46 -9.53
CA ALA A 90 -0.86 -10.44 -8.97
C ALA A 90 -0.84 -10.56 -7.45
N SER A 91 0.27 -10.23 -6.83
CA SER A 91 0.36 -10.20 -5.37
C SER A 91 1.40 -9.21 -4.87
N VAL A 92 1.15 -8.73 -3.67
CA VAL A 92 2.09 -7.92 -2.90
C VAL A 92 2.14 -8.48 -1.49
N THR A 93 3.32 -8.80 -1.01
CA THR A 93 3.55 -9.27 0.36
C THR A 93 4.55 -8.35 1.04
N LEU A 94 4.18 -7.84 2.21
CA LEU A 94 5.02 -6.99 3.04
C LEU A 94 5.26 -7.65 4.39
N SER A 95 6.53 -7.90 4.71
CA SER A 95 6.96 -8.32 6.04
C SER A 95 7.41 -7.11 6.84
N LEU A 96 6.97 -7.01 8.09
CA LEU A 96 7.25 -5.86 8.95
C LEU A 96 7.32 -6.25 10.43
N ILE A 97 7.94 -5.40 11.23
CA ILE A 97 7.79 -5.38 12.69
C ILE A 97 6.81 -4.26 13.03
N GLY A 98 5.74 -4.61 13.73
CA GLY A 98 4.73 -3.65 14.20
C GLY A 98 5.26 -2.72 15.29
N ASN A 99 4.47 -1.69 15.63
CA ASN A 99 4.77 -0.80 16.75
C ASN A 99 4.74 -1.53 18.11
N ASP A 100 4.04 -2.65 18.17
CA ASP A 100 4.00 -3.58 19.31
C ASP A 100 5.21 -4.53 19.39
N GLY A 101 6.16 -4.40 18.46
CA GLY A 101 7.37 -5.23 18.38
C GLY A 101 7.18 -6.61 17.78
N ARG A 102 5.97 -6.97 17.32
CA ARG A 102 5.68 -8.28 16.74
C ARG A 102 6.00 -8.33 15.25
N PRO A 103 6.44 -9.49 14.73
CA PRO A 103 6.60 -9.70 13.30
C PRO A 103 5.24 -9.96 12.64
N TYR A 104 4.96 -9.27 11.56
CA TYR A 104 3.76 -9.43 10.74
C TYR A 104 4.09 -9.65 9.28
N GLU A 105 3.17 -10.30 8.59
CA GLU A 105 3.12 -10.40 7.14
C GLU A 105 1.74 -9.95 6.66
N ALA A 106 1.71 -8.96 5.78
CA ALA A 106 0.51 -8.44 5.15
C ALA A 106 0.55 -8.75 3.66
N THR A 107 -0.50 -9.39 3.12
CA THR A 107 -0.54 -9.80 1.72
C THR A 107 -1.84 -9.35 1.07
N TRP A 108 -1.72 -8.70 -0.07
CA TRP A 108 -2.78 -8.49 -1.03
C TRP A 108 -2.52 -9.36 -2.26
N ALA A 109 -3.56 -10.05 -2.73
CA ALA A 109 -3.43 -10.91 -3.89
C ALA A 109 -4.74 -11.00 -4.68
N VAL A 110 -4.62 -11.26 -5.98
CA VAL A 110 -5.73 -11.50 -6.89
C VAL A 110 -5.34 -12.53 -7.94
N ASP A 111 -6.30 -13.39 -8.31
CA ASP A 111 -6.16 -14.38 -9.38
C ASP A 111 -7.23 -14.20 -10.43
N ALA A 112 -6.93 -14.57 -11.67
CA ALA A 112 -7.91 -14.64 -12.73
C ALA A 112 -8.76 -15.92 -12.62
N VAL A 113 -9.96 -15.86 -13.17
CA VAL A 113 -10.82 -17.02 -13.37
C VAL A 113 -10.18 -17.94 -14.41
N SER A 114 -9.94 -19.21 -14.03
CA SER A 114 -9.22 -20.17 -14.87
C SER A 114 -10.11 -20.87 -15.91
N ARG A 115 -11.44 -20.93 -15.71
CA ARG A 115 -12.39 -21.68 -16.55
C ARG A 115 -13.73 -20.97 -16.70
N GLY A 116 -14.50 -21.34 -17.75
CA GLY A 116 -15.86 -20.84 -18.00
C GLY A 116 -15.89 -19.50 -18.76
N GLU A 117 -17.09 -18.90 -18.85
CA GLU A 117 -17.34 -17.67 -19.61
C GLU A 117 -16.54 -16.45 -19.11
N ASN A 118 -16.19 -16.43 -17.85
CA ASN A 118 -15.40 -15.36 -17.24
C ASN A 118 -13.89 -15.66 -17.22
N LYS A 119 -13.40 -16.62 -17.99
CA LYS A 119 -11.97 -16.95 -18.07
C LYS A 119 -11.14 -15.69 -18.38
N GLY A 120 -10.12 -15.46 -17.58
CA GLY A 120 -9.22 -14.30 -17.70
C GLY A 120 -9.68 -13.04 -16.97
N LYS A 121 -10.94 -12.96 -16.48
CA LYS A 121 -11.35 -11.88 -15.57
C LYS A 121 -10.74 -12.12 -14.21
N LEU A 122 -10.27 -11.04 -13.57
CA LEU A 122 -9.77 -11.11 -12.20
C LEU A 122 -10.93 -11.37 -11.23
N LYS A 123 -10.69 -12.26 -10.28
CA LYS A 123 -11.59 -12.51 -9.14
C LYS A 123 -11.56 -11.32 -8.18
N ASP A 124 -12.36 -11.41 -7.12
CA ASP A 124 -12.21 -10.48 -6.00
C ASP A 124 -10.84 -10.67 -5.35
N GLU A 125 -10.24 -9.57 -4.93
CA GLU A 125 -8.98 -9.58 -4.24
C GLU A 125 -9.09 -10.24 -2.87
N SER A 126 -8.02 -10.86 -2.44
CA SER A 126 -7.81 -11.31 -1.08
C SER A 126 -6.84 -10.37 -0.36
N TRP A 127 -7.18 -9.98 0.87
CA TRP A 127 -6.30 -9.21 1.72
C TRP A 127 -6.20 -9.89 3.07
N THR A 128 -4.96 -10.21 3.48
CA THR A 128 -4.68 -11.02 4.65
C THR A 128 -3.59 -10.39 5.50
N TRP A 129 -3.72 -10.55 6.80
CA TRP A 129 -2.68 -10.22 7.78
C TRP A 129 -2.37 -11.46 8.61
N LYS A 130 -1.09 -11.67 8.88
CA LYS A 130 -0.60 -12.79 9.69
C LYS A 130 0.35 -12.26 10.75
N ASP A 131 0.10 -12.59 12.01
CA ASP A 131 1.08 -12.48 13.09
C ASP A 131 2.04 -13.65 12.96
N CYS A 132 3.32 -13.37 12.74
CA CYS A 132 4.36 -14.39 12.56
C CYS A 132 5.06 -14.76 13.86
N SER A 133 4.55 -14.34 15.02
CA SER A 133 4.98 -14.82 16.34
C SER A 133 4.51 -16.25 16.59
N ASP A 134 5.10 -16.94 17.57
CA ASP A 134 4.66 -18.26 17.97
C ASP A 134 3.20 -18.26 18.42
N GLY A 135 2.38 -19.12 17.81
CA GLY A 135 0.92 -19.15 18.03
C GLY A 135 0.16 -17.99 17.40
N GLY A 136 0.77 -17.24 16.49
CA GLY A 136 0.18 -16.07 15.84
C GLY A 136 -1.05 -16.37 14.99
N LEU A 137 -1.95 -15.39 14.89
CA LEU A 137 -3.22 -15.48 14.19
C LEU A 137 -3.07 -15.02 12.73
N THR A 138 -3.95 -15.53 11.87
CA THR A 138 -4.14 -15.03 10.51
C THR A 138 -5.54 -14.43 10.38
N TRP A 139 -5.61 -13.20 9.89
CA TRP A 139 -6.85 -12.47 9.63
C TRP A 139 -7.09 -12.40 8.13
N THR A 140 -8.33 -12.66 7.72
CA THR A 140 -8.75 -12.66 6.30
C THR A 140 -9.98 -11.81 6.07
N LYS A 141 -10.71 -11.44 7.12
CA LYS A 141 -11.85 -10.54 7.01
C LYS A 141 -11.36 -9.10 7.01
N VAL A 142 -11.90 -8.28 6.13
CA VAL A 142 -11.49 -6.88 5.95
C VAL A 142 -11.40 -6.12 7.27
N ARG A 143 -12.44 -6.22 8.11
CA ARG A 143 -12.46 -5.55 9.42
C ARG A 143 -11.33 -6.00 10.34
N ASP A 144 -11.11 -7.31 10.43
CA ASP A 144 -10.07 -7.89 11.31
C ASP A 144 -8.67 -7.48 10.79
N CYS A 145 -8.49 -7.42 9.47
CA CYS A 145 -7.27 -6.92 8.84
C CYS A 145 -7.05 -5.42 9.09
N GLU A 146 -8.11 -4.60 9.02
CA GLU A 146 -8.03 -3.16 9.35
C GLU A 146 -7.61 -2.95 10.81
N GLU A 147 -8.17 -3.72 11.75
CA GLU A 147 -7.79 -3.70 13.16
C GLU A 147 -6.32 -4.16 13.38
N ALA A 148 -5.88 -5.20 12.66
CA ALA A 148 -4.50 -5.68 12.72
C ALA A 148 -3.53 -4.62 12.14
N ALA A 149 -3.86 -4.02 11.00
CA ALA A 149 -3.09 -2.94 10.39
C ALA A 149 -2.97 -1.74 11.34
N GLN A 150 -4.08 -1.29 11.94
CA GLN A 150 -4.07 -0.16 12.86
C GLN A 150 -3.22 -0.44 14.11
N ARG A 151 -3.28 -1.66 14.65
CA ARG A 151 -2.45 -2.09 15.78
C ARG A 151 -0.96 -2.10 15.44
N ALA A 152 -0.61 -2.73 14.30
CA ALA A 152 0.78 -2.89 13.89
C ALA A 152 1.42 -1.58 13.40
N VAL A 153 0.67 -0.74 12.68
CA VAL A 153 1.17 0.50 12.07
C VAL A 153 0.95 1.73 12.96
N GLY A 154 -0.13 1.73 13.76
CA GLY A 154 -0.52 2.85 14.61
C GLY A 154 -1.31 3.95 13.89
N PHE A 155 -1.58 3.79 12.59
CA PHE A 155 -2.30 4.77 11.76
C PHE A 155 -3.37 4.09 10.92
N GLU A 156 -4.49 4.77 10.72
CA GLU A 156 -5.43 4.42 9.64
C GLU A 156 -4.84 4.80 8.27
N PHE A 157 -5.36 4.21 7.20
CA PHE A 157 -4.90 4.45 5.83
C PHE A 157 -4.71 5.93 5.47
N ARG A 158 -5.72 6.77 5.74
CA ARG A 158 -5.65 8.20 5.42
C ARG A 158 -4.61 8.95 6.24
N GLN A 159 -4.43 8.57 7.50
CA GLN A 159 -3.39 9.13 8.36
C GLN A 159 -2.01 8.72 7.85
N PHE A 160 -1.82 7.43 7.55
CA PHE A 160 -0.57 6.91 7.00
C PHE A 160 -0.17 7.63 5.70
N CYS A 161 -1.11 7.79 4.77
CA CYS A 161 -0.84 8.50 3.51
C CYS A 161 -0.44 9.98 3.72
N ARG A 162 -0.93 10.62 4.77
CA ARG A 162 -0.61 12.03 5.07
C ARG A 162 0.67 12.20 5.88
N THR A 163 1.02 11.24 6.73
CA THR A 163 2.14 11.35 7.68
C THR A 163 3.38 10.63 7.20
N ALA A 164 3.23 9.39 6.71
CA ALA A 164 4.35 8.54 6.30
C ALA A 164 4.62 8.58 4.79
N MET A 165 3.58 8.85 3.98
CA MET A 165 3.71 8.98 2.53
C MET A 165 3.34 10.40 2.11
N LEU A 166 4.34 11.22 1.84
CA LEU A 166 4.12 12.49 1.14
C LEU A 166 3.93 12.18 -0.35
N ALA A 167 2.67 12.05 -0.77
CA ALA A 167 2.33 11.79 -2.16
C ALA A 167 2.89 12.90 -3.07
N GLN A 168 3.24 12.53 -4.30
CA GLN A 168 3.79 13.44 -5.30
C GLN A 168 2.89 14.70 -5.44
N GLY A 169 3.47 15.87 -5.25
CA GLY A 169 2.77 17.17 -5.26
C GLY A 169 2.34 17.68 -3.88
N GLN A 170 2.07 16.86 -2.88
CA GLN A 170 1.74 17.34 -1.53
C GLN A 170 2.96 17.93 -0.83
N PHE A 171 4.15 17.32 -1.02
CA PHE A 171 5.39 17.86 -0.48
C PHE A 171 5.75 19.21 -1.12
N THR A 172 5.53 19.35 -2.42
CA THR A 172 5.73 20.62 -3.13
C THR A 172 4.74 21.68 -2.64
N GLN A 173 3.49 21.33 -2.43
CA GLN A 173 2.49 22.22 -1.84
C GLN A 173 2.86 22.61 -0.40
N PHE A 174 3.39 21.69 0.40
CA PHE A 174 3.88 21.98 1.74
C PHE A 174 5.08 22.92 1.71
N LEU A 175 6.06 22.67 0.83
CA LEU A 175 7.26 23.52 0.74
C LEU A 175 6.97 24.92 0.20
N LEU A 176 6.11 25.01 -0.82
CA LEU A 176 5.76 26.27 -1.50
C LEU A 176 4.55 26.99 -0.85
N GLY A 177 3.84 26.33 0.06
CA GLY A 177 2.74 26.92 0.80
C GLY A 177 3.20 28.07 1.68
N ASN A 178 2.31 29.07 1.84
CA ASN A 178 2.51 30.10 2.85
C ASN A 178 2.45 29.51 4.27
N GLU A 179 2.78 30.29 5.29
CA GLU A 179 2.82 29.83 6.68
C GLU A 179 1.47 29.30 7.16
N ASP A 180 0.36 29.91 6.72
CA ASP A 180 -1.01 29.46 7.06
C ASP A 180 -1.33 28.09 6.46
N ALA A 181 -0.94 27.84 5.19
CA ALA A 181 -1.12 26.53 4.57
C ALA A 181 -0.22 25.46 5.20
N LYS A 182 0.98 25.83 5.64
CA LYS A 182 1.87 24.92 6.38
C LYS A 182 1.30 24.61 7.76
N ALA A 183 0.80 25.63 8.47
CA ALA A 183 0.15 25.47 9.76
C ALA A 183 -1.08 24.58 9.67
N GLU A 184 -1.97 24.79 8.67
CA GLU A 184 -3.15 23.96 8.44
C GLU A 184 -2.80 22.49 8.19
N ILE A 185 -1.75 22.22 7.42
CA ILE A 185 -1.26 20.85 7.17
C ILE A 185 -0.70 20.24 8.47
N LEU A 186 0.09 21.00 9.23
CA LEU A 186 0.67 20.55 10.50
C LEU A 186 -0.40 20.38 11.58
N GLU A 187 -1.37 21.29 11.71
CA GLU A 187 -2.48 21.16 12.65
C GLU A 187 -3.37 19.95 12.31
N LYS A 188 -3.63 19.67 11.04
CA LYS A 188 -4.33 18.46 10.60
C LYS A 188 -3.53 17.18 10.88
N GLN A 189 -2.19 17.27 10.94
CA GLN A 189 -1.31 16.16 11.27
C GLN A 189 -1.16 15.96 12.79
N ILE A 190 -1.05 17.05 13.55
CA ILE A 190 -0.76 17.03 15.00
C ILE A 190 -2.04 17.15 15.84
N GLY A 191 -3.07 17.84 15.34
CA GLY A 191 -4.21 18.36 16.09
C GLY A 191 -5.28 17.34 16.55
N ARG A 192 -5.00 16.04 16.62
CA ARG A 192 -5.88 15.04 17.25
C ARG A 192 -5.21 14.17 18.31
N ALA A 193 -4.07 14.57 18.80
CA ALA A 193 -3.38 13.86 19.88
C ALA A 193 -3.76 14.36 21.29
N HIS A 194 -4.61 15.34 21.41
CA HIS A 194 -5.07 15.86 22.70
C HIS A 194 -6.58 16.18 22.67
N VAL A 195 -7.40 15.22 22.96
CA VAL A 195 -8.59 15.34 23.84
C VAL A 195 -8.86 13.98 24.46
#